data_92c4ab01f26c3e300526910cdd59aede
#
_entry.id   92c4ab01f26c3e300526910cdd59aede
#
_cell.length_a   1.000
_cell.length_b   1.000
_cell.length_c   1.000
_cell.angle_alpha   90.00
_cell.angle_beta   90.00
_cell.angle_gamma   90.00
#
_symmetry.space_group_name_H-M   'P 1'
#
loop_
_entity.id
_entity.type
_entity.pdbx_description
1 polymer ?
#
loop_
_entity_poly.entity_id
_entity_poly.type
_entity_poly.pdbx_seq_one_letter_code
_entity_poly.pdbx_strand_id
1 'polypeptide(L)'
;MTVSATIVLRGRGVVGGRAEGEALVTREAIPGWGGVNPQQGVITETHHELRGKSFKDKVLVFRGAKGSSGWSAMYHTARLAGAAPKALIFNEMTTKVALGAVVMRVPSVTDLDRNPLDLIETGDWVMVDGDLGIVEIQKSGK
;
A
#
# COMPACT_ATOMS: atom_id res chain seq x y z
N MET A 1 -23.42 20.81 -6.96
CA MET A 1 -22.17 20.06 -7.12
C MET A 1 -21.60 19.74 -5.75
N THR A 2 -21.30 18.50 -5.53
CA THR A 2 -20.71 18.07 -4.25
C THR A 2 -19.20 18.10 -4.37
N VAL A 3 -18.56 18.80 -3.45
CA VAL A 3 -17.10 18.83 -3.37
C VAL A 3 -16.69 17.77 -2.37
N SER A 4 -15.89 16.80 -2.82
CA SER A 4 -15.36 15.78 -1.94
C SER A 4 -14.41 16.41 -0.92
N ALA A 5 -14.57 16.05 0.35
CA ALA A 5 -13.64 16.50 1.38
C ALA A 5 -12.29 15.85 1.15
N THR A 6 -11.23 16.64 1.26
CA THR A 6 -9.85 16.14 1.23
C THR A 6 -9.36 15.99 2.66
N ILE A 7 -8.87 14.81 3.00
CA ILE A 7 -8.29 14.52 4.30
C ILE A 7 -6.79 14.46 4.12
N VAL A 8 -6.05 15.15 4.98
CA VAL A 8 -4.59 15.15 4.94
C VAL A 8 -4.05 14.49 6.20
N LEU A 9 -3.21 13.47 6.01
CA LEU A 9 -2.50 12.81 7.10
C LEU A 9 -1.00 13.10 6.97
N ARG A 10 -0.32 13.19 8.10
CA ARG A 10 1.11 13.45 8.14
C ARG A 10 1.79 12.38 8.97
N GLY A 11 2.90 11.88 8.45
CA GLY A 11 3.66 10.85 9.11
C GLY A 11 5.11 10.85 8.65
N ARG A 12 5.68 9.66 8.53
CA ARG A 12 7.09 9.50 8.19
C ARG A 12 7.22 8.85 6.82
N GLY A 13 8.01 9.48 5.94
CA GLY A 13 8.36 8.89 4.65
C GLY A 13 9.37 7.77 4.85
N VAL A 14 9.14 6.65 4.16
CA VAL A 14 10.04 5.50 4.17
C VAL A 14 10.80 5.43 2.85
N VAL A 15 10.11 5.64 1.75
CA VAL A 15 10.72 5.76 0.41
C VAL A 15 10.16 7.03 -0.22
N GLY A 16 11.05 7.85 -0.78
CA GLY A 16 10.68 9.12 -1.38
C GLY A 16 9.93 9.00 -2.70
N GLY A 17 9.51 10.13 -3.21
CA GLY A 17 8.74 10.22 -4.44
C GLY A 17 7.28 10.52 -4.16
N ARG A 18 6.54 10.72 -5.24
CA ARG A 18 5.12 11.05 -5.16
C ARG A 18 4.34 10.22 -6.18
N ALA A 19 3.24 9.66 -5.74
CA ALA A 19 2.34 8.90 -6.61
C ALA A 19 0.92 9.03 -6.13
N GLU A 20 -0.03 8.76 -7.01
CA GLU A 20 -1.44 8.77 -6.62
C GLU A 20 -2.19 7.69 -7.39
N GLY A 21 -3.26 7.22 -6.81
CA GLY A 21 -4.07 6.17 -7.41
C GLY A 21 -5.24 5.78 -6.53
N GLU A 22 -5.98 4.81 -7.03
CA GLU A 22 -7.10 4.24 -6.30
C GLU A 22 -6.59 3.36 -5.16
N ALA A 23 -7.16 3.50 -3.98
CA ALA A 23 -6.77 2.72 -2.82
C ALA A 23 -7.28 1.28 -2.88
N LEU A 24 -6.45 0.36 -2.42
CA LEU A 24 -6.85 -1.00 -2.06
C LEU A 24 -6.48 -1.19 -0.60
N VAL A 25 -7.47 -1.42 0.25
CA VAL A 25 -7.31 -1.36 1.71
C VAL A 25 -7.58 -2.70 2.35
N THR A 26 -6.73 -3.08 3.30
CA THR A 26 -6.99 -4.23 4.17
C THR A 26 -6.51 -3.96 5.59
N ARG A 27 -7.26 -4.43 6.58
CA ARG A 27 -6.82 -4.40 7.98
C ARG A 27 -5.91 -5.57 8.33
N GLU A 28 -5.74 -6.50 7.40
CA GLU A 28 -4.87 -7.65 7.59
C GLU A 28 -3.45 -7.34 7.16
N ALA A 29 -2.50 -8.12 7.68
CA ALA A 29 -1.15 -8.11 7.15
C ALA A 29 -1.14 -8.73 5.75
N ILE A 30 -0.29 -8.21 4.88
CA ILE A 30 -0.17 -8.69 3.51
C ILE A 30 0.84 -9.84 3.48
N PRO A 31 0.50 -10.96 2.83
CA PRO A 31 1.43 -12.07 2.69
C PRO A 31 2.50 -11.80 1.63
N GLY A 32 3.58 -12.55 1.71
CA GLY A 32 4.61 -12.58 0.68
C GLY A 32 4.65 -13.94 0.01
N TRP A 33 5.71 -14.69 0.29
CA TRP A 33 5.93 -16.00 -0.32
C TRP A 33 4.74 -16.94 -0.14
N GLY A 34 4.24 -17.47 -1.25
CA GLY A 34 3.12 -18.42 -1.23
C GLY A 34 1.74 -17.80 -1.13
N GLY A 35 1.64 -16.49 -0.89
CA GLY A 35 0.36 -15.80 -0.74
C GLY A 35 0.07 -14.74 -1.78
N VAL A 36 0.96 -14.60 -2.76
CA VAL A 36 0.87 -13.58 -3.81
C VAL A 36 1.31 -14.17 -5.13
N ASN A 37 0.63 -13.82 -6.21
CA ASN A 37 1.14 -14.04 -7.57
C ASN A 37 1.84 -12.75 -8.01
N PRO A 38 3.17 -12.71 -7.99
CA PRO A 38 3.88 -11.45 -8.26
C PRO A 38 3.83 -11.03 -9.73
N GLN A 39 3.67 -11.96 -10.66
CA GLN A 39 3.59 -11.61 -12.08
C GLN A 39 2.31 -10.84 -12.40
N GLN A 40 1.24 -11.11 -11.69
CA GLN A 40 -0.07 -10.48 -11.91
C GLN A 40 -0.40 -9.43 -10.85
N GLY A 41 0.34 -9.39 -9.74
CA GLY A 41 0.05 -8.49 -8.64
C GLY A 41 -1.23 -8.84 -7.90
N VAL A 42 -1.52 -10.14 -7.74
CA VAL A 42 -2.77 -10.62 -7.15
C VAL A 42 -2.50 -11.35 -5.85
N ILE A 43 -3.33 -11.09 -4.85
CA ILE A 43 -3.27 -11.81 -3.57
C ILE A 43 -3.98 -13.15 -3.74
N THR A 44 -3.28 -14.24 -3.42
CA THR A 44 -3.78 -15.60 -3.62
C THR A 44 -3.97 -16.37 -2.32
N GLU A 45 -3.60 -15.80 -1.18
CA GLU A 45 -3.72 -16.48 0.11
C GLU A 45 -5.18 -16.84 0.40
N THR A 46 -5.42 -18.11 0.75
CA THR A 46 -6.77 -18.70 0.79
C THR A 46 -7.75 -17.96 1.70
N HIS A 47 -7.30 -17.53 2.88
CA HIS A 47 -8.19 -16.91 3.86
C HIS A 47 -8.04 -15.38 3.95
N HIS A 48 -7.31 -14.78 3.03
CA HIS A 48 -7.13 -13.34 3.05
C HIS A 48 -8.35 -12.62 2.45
N GLU A 49 -8.77 -11.52 3.08
CA GLU A 49 -9.93 -10.76 2.60
C GLU A 49 -9.74 -10.17 1.20
N LEU A 50 -8.47 -9.94 0.79
CA LEU A 50 -8.17 -9.44 -0.56
C LEU A 50 -7.88 -10.54 -1.57
N ARG A 51 -8.17 -11.79 -1.24
CA ARG A 51 -7.94 -12.90 -2.17
C ARG A 51 -8.60 -12.62 -3.52
N GLY A 52 -7.83 -12.75 -4.60
CA GLY A 52 -8.29 -12.50 -5.96
C GLY A 52 -8.24 -11.03 -6.36
N LYS A 53 -7.90 -10.13 -5.44
CA LYS A 53 -7.78 -8.70 -5.75
C LYS A 53 -6.37 -8.39 -6.21
N SER A 54 -6.25 -7.48 -7.19
CA SER A 54 -4.96 -7.03 -7.67
C SER A 54 -4.56 -5.73 -7.01
N PHE A 55 -3.29 -5.65 -6.58
CA PHE A 55 -2.70 -4.41 -6.07
C PHE A 55 -1.95 -3.64 -7.16
N LYS A 56 -1.91 -4.16 -8.37
CA LYS A 56 -1.20 -3.51 -9.47
C LYS A 56 -1.75 -2.10 -9.69
N ASP A 57 -0.85 -1.13 -9.70
CA ASP A 57 -1.15 0.29 -9.92
C ASP A 57 -2.09 0.91 -8.88
N LYS A 58 -2.26 0.26 -7.74
CA LYS A 58 -3.08 0.77 -6.63
C LYS A 58 -2.21 1.41 -5.56
N VAL A 59 -2.81 2.26 -4.75
CA VAL A 59 -2.21 2.67 -3.49
C VAL A 59 -2.62 1.62 -2.47
N LEU A 60 -1.67 0.81 -2.02
CA LEU A 60 -1.94 -0.30 -1.11
C LEU A 60 -1.86 0.19 0.33
N VAL A 61 -2.97 0.05 1.06
CA VAL A 61 -3.09 0.48 2.45
C VAL A 61 -3.31 -0.76 3.31
N PHE A 62 -2.38 -1.04 4.22
CA PHE A 62 -2.40 -2.32 4.93
C PHE A 62 -1.75 -2.19 6.31
N ARG A 63 -1.96 -3.21 7.15
CA ARG A 63 -1.41 -3.20 8.50
C ARG A 63 0.11 -3.38 8.51
N GLY A 64 0.60 -4.34 7.79
CA GLY A 64 2.03 -4.68 7.77
C GLY A 64 2.28 -5.94 6.96
N ALA A 65 3.49 -6.48 7.05
CA ALA A 65 3.89 -7.69 6.35
C ALA A 65 3.79 -8.92 7.25
N LYS A 66 3.41 -10.06 6.68
CA LYS A 66 3.47 -11.33 7.41
C LYS A 66 4.23 -12.37 6.60
N GLY A 67 4.75 -13.34 7.30
CA GLY A 67 5.50 -14.44 6.69
C GLY A 67 7.00 -14.29 6.86
N SER A 68 7.75 -14.95 5.99
CA SER A 68 9.20 -15.04 6.08
C SER A 68 9.92 -13.81 5.55
N SER A 69 11.24 -13.82 5.70
CA SER A 69 12.11 -12.78 5.16
C SER A 69 12.08 -12.70 3.62
N GLY A 70 11.49 -13.69 2.95
CA GLY A 70 11.28 -13.64 1.49
C GLY A 70 10.21 -12.65 1.03
N TRP A 71 9.57 -11.94 1.93
CA TRP A 71 8.51 -10.98 1.61
C TRP A 71 8.97 -9.97 0.55
N SER A 72 10.12 -9.35 0.76
CA SER A 72 10.65 -8.36 -0.17
C SER A 72 10.96 -8.94 -1.55
N ALA A 73 11.40 -10.19 -1.61
CA ALA A 73 11.70 -10.84 -2.90
C ALA A 73 10.45 -10.97 -3.77
N MET A 74 9.31 -11.29 -3.18
CA MET A 74 8.05 -11.40 -3.91
C MET A 74 7.63 -10.07 -4.52
N TYR A 75 7.76 -8.99 -3.76
CA TYR A 75 7.38 -7.66 -4.24
C TYR A 75 8.41 -7.07 -5.20
N HIS A 76 9.68 -7.44 -5.07
CA HIS A 76 10.68 -7.12 -6.08
C HIS A 76 10.31 -7.78 -7.42
N THR A 77 9.93 -9.04 -7.38
CA THR A 77 9.46 -9.75 -8.58
C THR A 77 8.24 -9.06 -9.19
N ALA A 78 7.30 -8.60 -8.36
CA ALA A 78 6.14 -7.85 -8.85
C ALA A 78 6.56 -6.58 -9.58
N ARG A 79 7.55 -5.86 -9.05
CA ARG A 79 8.06 -4.66 -9.73
C ARG A 79 8.65 -5.00 -11.10
N LEU A 80 9.47 -6.03 -11.16
CA LEU A 80 10.09 -6.44 -12.43
C LEU A 80 9.06 -6.89 -13.46
N ALA A 81 7.94 -7.43 -13.00
CA ALA A 81 6.84 -7.84 -13.88
C ALA A 81 5.89 -6.69 -14.25
N GLY A 82 6.13 -5.48 -13.71
CA GLY A 82 5.24 -4.34 -13.94
C GLY A 82 3.93 -4.42 -13.17
N ALA A 83 3.87 -5.21 -12.11
CA ALA A 83 2.65 -5.48 -11.35
C ALA A 83 2.67 -4.92 -9.92
N ALA A 84 3.64 -4.05 -9.61
CA ALA A 84 3.75 -3.45 -8.28
C ALA A 84 2.64 -2.42 -8.02
N PRO A 85 2.30 -2.17 -6.74
CA PRO A 85 1.45 -1.03 -6.41
C PRO A 85 2.16 0.29 -6.74
N LYS A 86 1.42 1.39 -6.79
CA LYS A 86 1.98 2.71 -7.02
C LYS A 86 2.58 3.33 -5.77
N ALA A 87 2.06 2.99 -4.62
CA ALA A 87 2.51 3.52 -3.33
C ALA A 87 2.07 2.61 -2.21
N LEU A 88 2.72 2.74 -1.06
CA LEU A 88 2.39 1.96 0.14
C LEU A 88 2.10 2.88 1.32
N ILE A 89 1.04 2.54 2.05
CA ILE A 89 0.73 3.14 3.35
C ILE A 89 0.54 1.99 4.33
N PHE A 90 1.31 1.97 5.42
CA PHE A 90 1.23 0.86 6.37
C PHE A 90 1.41 1.32 7.81
N ASN A 91 0.86 0.53 8.75
CA ASN A 91 0.88 0.87 10.16
C ASN A 91 2.10 0.32 10.90
N GLU A 92 2.51 -0.91 10.57
CA GLU A 92 3.57 -1.58 11.31
C GLU A 92 4.87 -1.57 10.50
N MET A 93 5.82 -0.78 10.98
CA MET A 93 7.14 -0.71 10.37
C MET A 93 7.97 -1.91 10.82
N THR A 94 8.33 -2.76 9.87
CA THR A 94 9.24 -3.88 10.11
C THR A 94 10.31 -3.88 9.02
N THR A 95 11.39 -4.61 9.26
CA THR A 95 12.46 -4.75 8.27
C THR A 95 11.92 -5.29 6.95
N LYS A 96 10.99 -6.24 7.01
CA LYS A 96 10.38 -6.82 5.80
C LYS A 96 9.67 -5.77 4.95
N VAL A 97 8.83 -4.95 5.57
CA VAL A 97 8.09 -3.91 4.85
C VAL A 97 9.04 -2.84 4.32
N ALA A 98 9.99 -2.40 5.14
CA ALA A 98 10.95 -1.37 4.73
C ALA A 98 11.74 -1.84 3.52
N LEU A 99 12.27 -3.06 3.56
CA LEU A 99 13.05 -3.61 2.45
C LEU A 99 12.17 -3.80 1.21
N GLY A 100 10.94 -4.27 1.38
CA GLY A 100 9.99 -4.40 0.28
C GLY A 100 9.69 -3.08 -0.39
N ALA A 101 9.45 -2.03 0.39
CA ALA A 101 9.22 -0.69 -0.14
C ALA A 101 10.40 -0.19 -0.96
N VAL A 102 11.62 -0.40 -0.45
CA VAL A 102 12.86 0.02 -1.14
C VAL A 102 13.02 -0.72 -2.46
N VAL A 103 12.85 -2.04 -2.48
CA VAL A 103 13.05 -2.82 -3.72
C VAL A 103 11.92 -2.61 -4.72
N MET A 104 10.73 -2.25 -4.27
CA MET A 104 9.64 -1.86 -5.17
C MET A 104 9.85 -0.47 -5.75
N ARG A 105 10.64 0.38 -5.11
CA ARG A 105 10.91 1.76 -5.53
C ARG A 105 9.64 2.60 -5.62
N VAL A 106 8.73 2.41 -4.68
CA VAL A 106 7.47 3.16 -4.68
C VAL A 106 7.39 4.07 -3.46
N PRO A 107 6.78 5.25 -3.59
CA PRO A 107 6.59 6.15 -2.45
C PRO A 107 5.88 5.41 -1.32
N SER A 108 6.40 5.53 -0.10
CA SER A 108 5.89 4.77 1.04
C SER A 108 5.92 5.62 2.29
N VAL A 109 4.84 5.54 3.08
CA VAL A 109 4.66 6.35 4.28
C VAL A 109 4.11 5.48 5.41
N THR A 110 4.57 5.75 6.63
CA THR A 110 4.09 5.10 7.84
C THR A 110 4.01 6.11 8.99
N ASP A 111 3.63 5.66 10.18
CA ASP A 111 3.53 6.50 11.38
C ASP A 111 2.67 7.73 11.17
N LEU A 112 1.53 7.58 10.51
CA LEU A 112 0.62 8.68 10.26
C LEU A 112 -0.04 9.14 11.57
N ASP A 113 -0.38 10.43 11.63
CA ASP A 113 -0.95 11.06 12.81
C ASP A 113 -2.37 10.57 13.15
N ARG A 114 -3.02 9.89 12.21
CA ARG A 114 -4.28 9.17 12.46
C ARG A 114 -4.19 7.83 11.74
N ASN A 115 -4.95 6.84 12.21
CA ASN A 115 -4.91 5.51 11.61
C ASN A 115 -5.48 5.53 10.19
N PRO A 116 -4.67 5.28 9.15
CA PRO A 116 -5.16 5.32 7.78
C PRO A 116 -6.22 4.26 7.50
N LEU A 117 -6.20 3.13 8.24
CA LEU A 117 -7.18 2.07 8.04
C LEU A 117 -8.59 2.49 8.51
N ASP A 118 -8.69 3.52 9.35
CA ASP A 118 -9.99 4.06 9.77
C ASP A 118 -10.52 5.12 8.81
N LEU A 119 -9.67 5.68 7.96
CA LEU A 119 -10.01 6.85 7.14
C LEU A 119 -10.03 6.58 5.64
N ILE A 120 -9.28 5.58 5.18
CA ILE A 120 -9.20 5.25 3.75
C ILE A 120 -10.03 4.01 3.48
N GLU A 121 -10.85 4.10 2.46
CA GLU A 121 -11.64 2.96 1.99
C GLU A 121 -11.19 2.58 0.58
N THR A 122 -11.31 1.30 0.24
CA THR A 122 -11.04 0.84 -1.12
C THR A 122 -11.90 1.64 -2.10
N GLY A 123 -11.24 2.16 -3.13
CA GLY A 123 -11.89 3.02 -4.13
C GLY A 123 -11.65 4.50 -3.93
N ASP A 124 -11.20 4.92 -2.76
CA ASP A 124 -10.81 6.34 -2.55
C ASP A 124 -9.60 6.66 -3.42
N TRP A 125 -9.48 7.91 -3.83
CA TRP A 125 -8.30 8.39 -4.54
C TRP A 125 -7.30 8.93 -3.53
N VAL A 126 -6.08 8.41 -3.56
CA VAL A 126 -5.07 8.70 -2.54
C VAL A 126 -3.77 9.14 -3.19
N MET A 127 -3.22 10.26 -2.72
CA MET A 127 -1.88 10.73 -3.08
C MET A 127 -0.93 10.43 -1.93
N VAL A 128 0.25 9.93 -2.25
CA VAL A 128 1.31 9.64 -1.28
C VAL A 128 2.56 10.43 -1.66
N ASP A 129 3.05 11.24 -0.73
CA ASP A 129 4.32 11.95 -0.86
C ASP A 129 5.29 11.37 0.15
N GLY A 130 6.20 10.53 -0.32
CA GLY A 130 7.18 9.84 0.53
C GLY A 130 8.31 10.75 0.99
N ASP A 131 8.55 11.86 0.30
CA ASP A 131 9.58 12.82 0.70
C ASP A 131 9.14 13.63 1.92
N LEU A 132 7.88 14.06 1.92
CA LEU A 132 7.31 14.89 2.98
C LEU A 132 6.55 14.08 4.04
N GLY A 133 6.29 12.81 3.80
CA GLY A 133 5.49 11.98 4.70
C GLY A 133 4.03 12.38 4.73
N ILE A 134 3.48 12.81 3.60
CA ILE A 134 2.11 13.33 3.51
C ILE A 134 1.24 12.37 2.68
N VAL A 135 0.01 12.18 3.16
CA VAL A 135 -1.02 11.43 2.45
C VAL A 135 -2.24 12.34 2.30
N GLU A 136 -2.76 12.46 1.08
CA GLU A 136 -3.99 13.19 0.83
C GLU A 136 -5.04 12.23 0.29
N ILE A 137 -6.22 12.26 0.91
CA ILE A 137 -7.29 11.31 0.61
C ILE A 137 -8.49 12.08 0.05
N GLN A 138 -8.92 11.69 -1.14
CA GLN A 138 -10.20 12.15 -1.68
C GLN A 138 -11.18 10.99 -1.61
N LYS A 139 -12.24 11.17 -0.82
CA LYS A 139 -13.23 10.12 -0.66
C LYS A 139 -13.96 9.87 -1.97
N SER A 140 -14.37 8.64 -2.19
CA SER A 140 -15.00 8.24 -3.45
C SER A 140 -16.32 8.94 -3.76
N GLY A 141 -16.91 9.61 -2.80
CA GLY A 141 -18.14 10.37 -3.01
C GLY A 141 -19.41 9.55 -3.09
N LYS A 142 -19.35 8.33 -2.63
CA LYS A 142 -20.52 7.44 -2.58
C LYS A 142 -21.09 7.36 -1.19
#